data_26e46b84f72a7cfc8d9fbb29b581ba6d
#
_entry.id   26e46b84f72a7cfc8d9fbb29b581ba6d
#
_cell.length_a   1.000
_cell.length_b   1.000
_cell.length_c   1.000
_cell.angle_alpha   90.00
_cell.angle_beta   90.00
_cell.angle_gamma   90.00
#
_symmetry.space_group_name_H-M   'P 1'
#
loop_
_entity.id
_entity.type
_entity.pdbx_description
1 polymer ?
#
loop_
_entity_poly.entity_id
_entity_poly.type
_entity_poly.pdbx_seq_one_letter_code
_entity_poly.pdbx_strand_id
1 'polypeptide(L)'
;LRSYVHNGNRIPGVNINAKDAVELIRRVASTAKITLKQEEYTGQSHNVVLDMPGQVDEYIAFTAHCDSTSLSQGAYDNMSGSLGILGIAEHFAAHPHRYGLRFIWCGSEERGLLGSKAYCADEEKLKNCVLNINLDMIGCIMGKLISCVTGEEKLCHYISYLGDELGFPVEVKQD
;
A
#
# COMPACT_ATOMS: atom_id res chain seq x y z
N LEU A 1 -3.39 -22.37 -1.40
CA LEU A 1 -2.09 -22.49 -2.07
C LEU A 1 -1.96 -21.38 -3.12
N ARG A 2 -1.08 -20.40 -2.90
CA ARG A 2 -0.62 -19.53 -3.98
C ARG A 2 0.55 -20.22 -4.66
N SER A 3 0.35 -20.71 -5.87
CA SER A 3 1.47 -21.03 -6.74
C SER A 3 1.88 -19.75 -7.46
N TYR A 4 3.10 -19.36 -7.33
CA TYR A 4 3.66 -18.18 -7.98
C TYR A 4 4.79 -18.61 -8.89
N VAL A 5 4.62 -18.43 -10.19
CA VAL A 5 5.72 -18.60 -11.15
C VAL A 5 6.18 -17.21 -11.55
N HIS A 6 7.38 -16.83 -11.13
CA HIS A 6 7.96 -15.55 -11.52
C HIS A 6 8.54 -15.66 -12.93
N ASN A 7 8.01 -14.87 -13.87
CA ASN A 7 8.62 -14.75 -15.20
C ASN A 7 10.07 -14.22 -15.06
N GLY A 8 11.03 -14.98 -15.56
CA GLY A 8 12.44 -14.64 -15.46
C GLY A 8 13.27 -15.55 -14.56
N ASN A 9 12.67 -16.37 -13.74
CA ASN A 9 13.39 -17.40 -13.01
C ASN A 9 13.81 -18.54 -13.94
N ARG A 10 15.08 -18.91 -13.87
CA ARG A 10 15.61 -20.05 -14.64
C ARG A 10 15.16 -21.40 -14.08
N ILE A 11 14.69 -21.42 -12.84
CA ILE A 11 14.22 -22.59 -12.11
C ILE A 11 12.76 -22.37 -11.72
N PRO A 12 11.84 -23.28 -12.08
CA PRO A 12 10.45 -23.19 -11.65
C PRO A 12 10.35 -23.18 -10.12
N GLY A 13 9.53 -22.29 -9.58
CA GLY A 13 9.29 -22.15 -8.14
C GLY A 13 7.81 -22.15 -7.81
N VAL A 14 7.45 -22.71 -6.67
CA VAL A 14 6.10 -22.69 -6.12
C VAL A 14 6.13 -22.39 -4.63
N ASN A 15 5.15 -21.66 -4.15
CA ASN A 15 4.93 -21.47 -2.72
C ASN A 15 4.04 -22.59 -2.20
N ILE A 16 4.45 -23.21 -1.10
CA ILE A 16 3.67 -24.23 -0.39
C ILE A 16 3.44 -23.79 1.05
N ASN A 17 2.45 -24.34 1.73
CA ASN A 17 2.24 -24.03 3.14
C ASN A 17 3.34 -24.64 4.02
N ALA A 18 3.56 -24.06 5.21
CA ALA A 18 4.65 -24.48 6.10
C ALA A 18 4.54 -25.94 6.57
N LYS A 19 3.33 -26.48 6.75
CA LYS A 19 3.14 -27.88 7.17
C LYS A 19 3.60 -28.84 6.09
N ASP A 20 3.25 -28.58 4.84
CA ASP A 20 3.69 -29.38 3.71
C ASP A 20 5.19 -29.27 3.49
N ALA A 21 5.78 -28.10 3.70
CA ALA A 21 7.22 -27.88 3.64
C ALA A 21 7.96 -28.75 4.67
N VAL A 22 7.50 -28.77 5.93
CA VAL A 22 8.07 -29.61 7.00
C VAL A 22 7.99 -31.09 6.63
N GLU A 23 6.87 -31.53 6.07
CA GLU A 23 6.69 -32.93 5.68
C GLU A 23 7.63 -33.32 4.52
N LEU A 24 7.81 -32.45 3.53
CA LEU A 24 8.76 -32.68 2.44
C LEU A 24 10.20 -32.79 2.93
N ILE A 25 10.60 -31.94 3.90
CA ILE A 25 11.92 -32.01 4.51
C ILE A 25 12.12 -33.33 5.25
N ARG A 26 11.12 -33.78 6.03
CA ARG A 26 11.19 -35.03 6.76
C ARG A 26 11.32 -36.26 5.85
N ARG A 27 10.68 -36.21 4.68
CA ARG A 27 10.75 -37.31 3.69
C ARG A 27 12.06 -37.39 2.93
N VAL A 28 12.92 -36.39 3.05
CA VAL A 28 14.20 -36.30 2.31
C VAL A 28 14.01 -36.58 0.81
N ALA A 29 13.00 -35.95 0.22
CA ALA A 29 12.65 -36.19 -1.17
C ALA A 29 13.78 -35.74 -2.11
N SER A 30 14.24 -36.62 -2.99
CA SER A 30 15.27 -36.34 -3.97
C SER A 30 14.73 -35.75 -5.28
N THR A 31 13.42 -35.87 -5.51
CA THR A 31 12.75 -35.39 -6.72
C THR A 31 11.41 -34.76 -6.35
N ALA A 32 11.00 -33.75 -7.12
CA ALA A 32 9.70 -33.14 -7.01
C ALA A 32 9.08 -32.95 -8.40
N LYS A 33 7.76 -33.16 -8.50
CA LYS A 33 6.99 -32.84 -9.69
C LYS A 33 6.09 -31.65 -9.41
N ILE A 34 6.26 -30.58 -10.15
CA ILE A 34 5.39 -29.39 -10.10
C ILE A 34 4.42 -29.48 -11.27
N THR A 35 3.13 -29.39 -10.99
CA THR A 35 2.08 -29.30 -12.00
C THR A 35 1.27 -28.04 -11.72
N LEU A 36 1.30 -27.08 -12.63
CA LEU A 36 0.55 -25.84 -12.57
C LEU A 36 -0.47 -25.82 -13.71
N LYS A 37 -1.74 -25.62 -13.38
CA LYS A 37 -2.79 -25.27 -14.34
C LYS A 37 -3.14 -23.82 -14.15
N GLN A 38 -3.00 -23.02 -15.18
CA GLN A 38 -3.19 -21.58 -15.13
C GLN A 38 -3.99 -21.16 -16.36
N GLU A 39 -4.92 -20.27 -16.15
CA GLU A 39 -5.64 -19.55 -17.20
C GLU A 39 -5.24 -18.08 -17.16
N GLU A 40 -5.02 -17.51 -18.33
CA GLU A 40 -4.74 -16.09 -18.49
C GLU A 40 -5.98 -15.38 -19.04
N TYR A 41 -6.32 -14.27 -18.44
CA TYR A 41 -7.39 -13.41 -18.93
C TYR A 41 -7.01 -11.95 -18.76
N THR A 42 -7.56 -11.09 -19.60
CA THR A 42 -7.42 -9.65 -19.50
C THR A 42 -8.49 -9.10 -18.57
N GLY A 43 -8.07 -8.34 -17.59
CA GLY A 43 -8.95 -7.64 -16.65
C GLY A 43 -8.66 -6.14 -16.62
N GLN A 44 -9.57 -5.41 -16.02
CA GLN A 44 -9.41 -3.97 -15.74
C GLN A 44 -9.48 -3.72 -14.25
N SER A 45 -8.71 -2.75 -13.79
CA SER A 45 -8.73 -2.24 -12.43
C SER A 45 -8.83 -0.71 -12.48
N HIS A 46 -9.30 -0.10 -11.41
CA HIS A 46 -9.53 1.34 -11.35
C HIS A 46 -8.93 1.92 -10.08
N ASN A 47 -8.48 3.16 -10.17
CA ASN A 47 -8.25 4.01 -9.00
C ASN A 47 -9.49 4.89 -8.80
N VAL A 48 -9.85 5.15 -7.56
CA VAL A 48 -10.84 6.17 -7.21
C VAL A 48 -10.11 7.41 -6.75
N VAL A 49 -10.48 8.57 -7.28
CA VAL A 49 -9.83 9.84 -6.95
C VAL A 49 -10.86 10.84 -6.51
N LEU A 50 -10.59 11.51 -5.40
CA LEU A 50 -11.36 12.64 -4.90
C LEU A 50 -10.44 13.85 -4.77
N ASP A 51 -10.79 14.95 -5.42
CA ASP A 51 -10.09 16.21 -5.34
C ASP A 51 -10.87 17.22 -4.52
N MET A 52 -10.18 17.87 -3.58
CA MET A 52 -10.68 19.01 -2.81
C MET A 52 -9.78 20.21 -3.11
N PRO A 53 -10.28 21.23 -3.82
CA PRO A 53 -9.50 22.42 -4.13
C PRO A 53 -9.09 23.18 -2.87
N GLY A 54 -7.84 23.63 -2.80
CA GLY A 54 -7.33 24.51 -1.75
C GLY A 54 -7.33 25.98 -2.14
N GLN A 55 -6.60 26.78 -1.38
CA GLN A 55 -6.38 28.21 -1.67
C GLN A 55 -5.23 28.42 -2.65
N VAL A 56 -4.38 27.43 -2.84
CA VAL A 56 -3.24 27.42 -3.77
C VAL A 56 -3.33 26.21 -4.69
N ASP A 57 -2.58 26.23 -5.79
CA ASP A 57 -2.61 25.18 -6.82
C ASP A 57 -1.85 23.91 -6.40
N GLU A 58 -0.96 24.02 -5.41
CA GLU A 58 -0.23 22.88 -4.87
C GLU A 58 -1.18 22.02 -4.04
N TYR A 59 -0.94 20.71 -4.07
CA TYR A 59 -1.76 19.77 -3.31
C TYR A 59 -0.94 18.73 -2.55
N ILE A 60 -1.56 18.20 -1.50
CA ILE A 60 -1.09 17.03 -0.74
C ILE A 60 -1.92 15.83 -1.18
N ALA A 61 -1.26 14.75 -1.55
CA ALA A 61 -1.91 13.49 -1.86
C ALA A 61 -2.01 12.62 -0.60
N PHE A 62 -3.18 12.01 -0.41
CA PHE A 62 -3.41 10.93 0.55
C PHE A 62 -3.74 9.68 -0.24
N THR A 63 -2.97 8.62 -0.02
CA THR A 63 -3.12 7.38 -0.79
C THR A 63 -3.32 6.18 0.12
N ALA A 64 -4.09 5.21 -0.34
CA ALA A 64 -4.22 3.88 0.24
C ALA A 64 -4.66 2.92 -0.86
N HIS A 65 -4.25 1.66 -0.81
CA HIS A 65 -4.85 0.70 -1.73
C HIS A 65 -6.19 0.17 -1.19
N CYS A 66 -7.07 -0.22 -2.09
CA CYS A 66 -8.43 -0.66 -1.77
C CYS A 66 -8.74 -2.10 -2.22
N ASP A 67 -7.78 -2.77 -2.83
CA ASP A 67 -7.85 -4.19 -3.12
C ASP A 67 -7.24 -5.03 -1.99
N SER A 68 -7.45 -6.33 -2.06
CA SER A 68 -6.86 -7.29 -1.13
C SER A 68 -6.42 -8.56 -1.86
N THR A 69 -5.67 -9.39 -1.17
CA THR A 69 -5.32 -10.71 -1.69
C THR A 69 -6.55 -11.59 -1.81
N SER A 70 -6.57 -12.51 -2.78
CA SER A 70 -7.72 -13.40 -3.06
C SER A 70 -8.14 -14.32 -1.90
N LEU A 71 -7.32 -14.45 -0.86
CA LEU A 71 -7.57 -15.28 0.32
C LEU A 71 -7.85 -14.46 1.59
N SER A 72 -7.89 -13.14 1.47
CA SER A 72 -8.17 -12.20 2.55
C SER A 72 -9.42 -11.39 2.27
N GLN A 73 -10.08 -10.95 3.33
CA GLN A 73 -11.16 -9.96 3.24
C GLN A 73 -10.62 -8.52 3.20
N GLY A 74 -9.32 -8.34 3.41
CA GLY A 74 -8.66 -7.04 3.34
C GLY A 74 -9.03 -6.07 4.46
N ALA A 75 -9.57 -6.55 5.59
CA ALA A 75 -10.05 -5.67 6.65
C ALA A 75 -8.91 -4.82 7.28
N TYR A 76 -7.74 -5.40 7.42
CA TYR A 76 -6.54 -4.70 7.90
C TYR A 76 -5.65 -4.26 6.74
N ASP A 77 -5.41 -5.13 5.79
CA ASP A 77 -4.65 -4.89 4.58
C ASP A 77 -5.60 -4.87 3.36
N ASN A 78 -6.10 -3.70 2.89
CA ASN A 78 -5.80 -2.39 3.46
C ASN A 78 -7.07 -1.52 3.58
N MET A 79 -8.17 -2.11 4.05
CA MET A 79 -9.37 -1.31 4.35
C MET A 79 -9.10 -0.31 5.50
N SER A 80 -8.15 -0.64 6.42
CA SER A 80 -7.74 0.28 7.48
C SER A 80 -7.18 1.59 6.93
N GLY A 81 -6.26 1.54 5.98
CA GLY A 81 -5.74 2.72 5.29
C GLY A 81 -6.79 3.43 4.45
N SER A 82 -7.61 2.65 3.71
CA SER A 82 -8.70 3.18 2.89
C SER A 82 -9.72 3.98 3.70
N LEU A 83 -10.14 3.48 4.86
CA LEU A 83 -11.02 4.20 5.79
C LEU A 83 -10.30 5.36 6.47
N GLY A 84 -9.00 5.21 6.73
CA GLY A 84 -8.16 6.29 7.28
C GLY A 84 -8.17 7.53 6.39
N ILE A 85 -7.90 7.37 5.09
CA ILE A 85 -7.93 8.52 4.16
C ILE A 85 -9.35 9.05 3.94
N LEU A 86 -10.39 8.20 4.02
CA LEU A 86 -11.78 8.65 3.98
C LEU A 86 -12.13 9.54 5.18
N GLY A 87 -11.73 9.13 6.40
CA GLY A 87 -11.95 9.93 7.61
C GLY A 87 -11.21 11.28 7.55
N ILE A 88 -10.01 11.33 6.96
CA ILE A 88 -9.29 12.58 6.70
C ILE A 88 -10.08 13.44 5.72
N ALA A 89 -10.61 12.85 4.64
CA ALA A 89 -11.41 13.57 3.67
C ALA A 89 -12.69 14.16 4.28
N GLU A 90 -13.40 13.38 5.10
CA GLU A 90 -14.60 13.86 5.81
C GLU A 90 -14.27 15.03 6.75
N HIS A 91 -13.14 14.95 7.47
CA HIS A 91 -12.70 16.04 8.34
C HIS A 91 -12.48 17.33 7.54
N PHE A 92 -11.71 17.26 6.47
CA PHE A 92 -11.37 18.44 5.68
C PHE A 92 -12.52 18.95 4.80
N ALA A 93 -13.53 18.15 4.53
CA ALA A 93 -14.75 18.64 3.86
C ALA A 93 -15.47 19.76 4.63
N ALA A 94 -15.31 19.78 5.98
CA ALA A 94 -15.91 20.78 6.86
C ALA A 94 -14.90 21.86 7.33
N HIS A 95 -13.63 21.77 6.95
CA HIS A 95 -12.57 22.65 7.43
C HIS A 95 -11.78 23.27 6.27
N PRO A 96 -11.49 24.58 6.34
CA PRO A 96 -10.68 25.22 5.30
C PRO A 96 -9.25 24.71 5.33
N HIS A 97 -8.65 24.56 4.16
CA HIS A 97 -7.27 24.13 3.99
C HIS A 97 -6.55 24.99 2.92
N ARG A 98 -5.25 25.17 3.09
CA ARG A 98 -4.43 25.98 2.19
C ARG A 98 -4.10 25.23 0.91
N TYR A 99 -3.56 24.04 1.03
CA TYR A 99 -3.21 23.19 -0.10
C TYR A 99 -4.45 22.45 -0.61
N GLY A 100 -4.50 22.16 -1.90
CA GLY A 100 -5.44 21.18 -2.40
C GLY A 100 -5.21 19.83 -1.71
N LEU A 101 -6.25 19.03 -1.56
CA LEU A 101 -6.15 17.67 -1.03
C LEU A 101 -6.65 16.69 -2.08
N ARG A 102 -5.85 15.68 -2.37
CA ARG A 102 -6.18 14.64 -3.34
C ARG A 102 -6.13 13.29 -2.65
N PHE A 103 -7.26 12.61 -2.64
CA PHE A 103 -7.40 11.28 -2.05
C PHE A 103 -7.45 10.25 -3.16
N ILE A 104 -6.61 9.21 -3.07
CA ILE A 104 -6.48 8.21 -4.12
C ILE A 104 -6.57 6.82 -3.50
N TRP A 105 -7.65 6.11 -3.79
CA TRP A 105 -7.79 4.69 -3.49
C TRP A 105 -7.26 3.89 -4.67
N CYS A 106 -6.07 3.31 -4.50
CA CYS A 106 -5.38 2.59 -5.56
C CYS A 106 -5.90 1.17 -5.69
N GLY A 107 -6.20 0.75 -6.91
CA GLY A 107 -6.56 -0.65 -7.19
C GLY A 107 -5.36 -1.49 -7.60
N SER A 108 -5.48 -2.82 -7.39
CA SER A 108 -4.48 -3.81 -7.80
C SER A 108 -3.07 -3.57 -7.24
N GLU A 109 -2.98 -3.12 -5.99
CA GLU A 109 -1.72 -3.00 -5.25
C GLU A 109 -1.09 -4.38 -5.09
N GLU A 110 -1.88 -5.34 -4.61
CA GLU A 110 -1.52 -6.73 -4.33
C GLU A 110 -1.06 -7.54 -5.56
N ARG A 111 -1.21 -6.96 -6.72
CA ARG A 111 -0.74 -7.48 -8.01
C ARG A 111 0.56 -6.83 -8.48
N GLY A 112 1.18 -6.00 -7.66
CA GLY A 112 2.45 -5.34 -7.92
C GLY A 112 2.32 -3.85 -8.18
N LEU A 113 1.55 -3.14 -7.34
CA LEU A 113 1.40 -1.68 -7.37
C LEU A 113 0.80 -1.15 -8.69
N LEU A 114 -0.10 -1.92 -9.34
CA LEU A 114 -0.52 -1.59 -10.71
C LEU A 114 -1.27 -0.26 -10.78
N GLY A 115 -2.15 0.02 -9.81
CA GLY A 115 -2.93 1.24 -9.79
C GLY A 115 -2.09 2.48 -9.58
N SER A 116 -1.19 2.48 -8.59
CA SER A 116 -0.30 3.60 -8.32
C SER A 116 0.70 3.82 -9.45
N LYS A 117 1.27 2.75 -10.04
CA LYS A 117 2.13 2.85 -11.22
C LYS A 117 1.43 3.48 -12.42
N ALA A 118 0.20 3.05 -12.70
CA ALA A 118 -0.59 3.62 -13.79
C ALA A 118 -0.95 5.09 -13.52
N TYR A 119 -1.20 5.46 -12.27
CA TYR A 119 -1.45 6.84 -11.87
C TYR A 119 -0.20 7.71 -12.06
N CYS A 120 0.94 7.24 -11.57
CA CYS A 120 2.22 7.96 -11.64
C CYS A 120 2.83 8.03 -13.06
N ALA A 121 2.38 7.20 -13.99
CA ALA A 121 2.80 7.29 -15.38
C ALA A 121 2.29 8.55 -16.11
N ASP A 122 1.30 9.22 -15.54
CA ASP A 122 0.75 10.48 -16.04
C ASP A 122 1.38 11.65 -15.24
N GLU A 123 2.46 12.22 -15.75
CA GLU A 123 3.21 13.30 -15.09
C GLU A 123 2.35 14.54 -14.81
N GLU A 124 1.36 14.82 -15.65
CA GLU A 124 0.46 15.96 -15.43
C GLU A 124 -0.38 15.80 -14.15
N LYS A 125 -0.70 14.57 -13.78
CA LYS A 125 -1.40 14.30 -12.52
C LYS A 125 -0.54 14.54 -11.28
N LEU A 126 0.78 14.47 -11.43
CA LEU A 126 1.75 14.68 -10.34
C LEU A 126 2.19 16.14 -10.22
N LYS A 127 1.93 16.94 -11.26
CA LYS A 127 2.24 18.35 -11.25
C LYS A 127 1.61 19.04 -10.04
N ASN A 128 2.38 19.84 -9.34
CA ASN A 128 1.98 20.53 -8.10
C ASN A 128 1.73 19.61 -6.87
N CYS A 129 2.03 18.32 -6.92
CA CYS A 129 2.04 17.46 -5.74
C CYS A 129 3.27 17.81 -4.88
N VAL A 130 3.05 18.33 -3.68
CA VAL A 130 4.14 18.73 -2.77
C VAL A 130 4.46 17.67 -1.71
N LEU A 131 3.50 16.78 -1.43
CA LEU A 131 3.67 15.70 -0.47
C LEU A 131 2.70 14.57 -0.79
N ASN A 132 3.15 13.33 -0.64
CA ASN A 132 2.28 12.17 -0.62
C ASN A 132 2.34 11.50 0.75
N ILE A 133 1.18 11.19 1.32
CA ILE A 133 1.01 10.45 2.58
C ILE A 133 0.26 9.16 2.25
N ASN A 134 0.95 8.04 2.32
CA ASN A 134 0.35 6.72 2.11
C ASN A 134 0.00 6.07 3.43
N LEU A 135 -1.23 5.58 3.55
CA LEU A 135 -1.71 4.84 4.70
C LEU A 135 -1.89 3.37 4.34
N ASP A 136 -1.14 2.53 5.02
CA ASP A 136 -1.20 1.10 4.81
C ASP A 136 -1.09 0.36 6.14
N MET A 137 -2.06 -0.55 6.39
CA MET A 137 -2.14 -1.37 7.60
C MET A 137 -2.07 -0.54 8.90
N ILE A 138 -2.83 0.56 8.96
CA ILE A 138 -2.89 1.43 10.14
C ILE A 138 -3.85 0.92 11.20
N GLY A 139 -3.70 1.41 12.45
CA GLY A 139 -4.69 1.21 13.52
C GLY A 139 -4.64 -0.15 14.22
N CYS A 140 -3.52 -0.85 14.23
CA CYS A 140 -3.37 -2.08 14.98
C CYS A 140 -3.18 -1.83 16.48
N ILE A 141 -4.07 -2.38 17.34
CA ILE A 141 -4.06 -2.18 18.80
C ILE A 141 -2.74 -2.63 19.44
N MET A 142 -2.12 -3.68 18.94
CA MET A 142 -0.86 -4.23 19.47
C MET A 142 0.31 -4.00 18.51
N GLY A 143 0.13 -3.20 17.49
CA GLY A 143 1.14 -2.88 16.51
C GLY A 143 1.96 -1.65 16.90
N LYS A 144 2.93 -1.33 16.07
CA LYS A 144 3.68 -0.09 16.11
C LYS A 144 3.23 0.82 14.99
N LEU A 145 3.22 2.12 15.24
CA LEU A 145 3.16 3.10 14.18
C LEU A 145 4.57 3.22 13.57
N ILE A 146 4.66 2.98 12.28
CA ILE A 146 5.92 3.07 11.53
C ILE A 146 5.69 4.07 10.41
N SER A 147 6.57 5.05 10.29
CA SER A 147 6.60 6.00 9.17
C SER A 147 7.86 5.79 8.36
N CYS A 148 7.72 5.38 7.11
CA CYS A 148 8.82 5.34 6.15
C CYS A 148 8.82 6.66 5.38
N VAL A 149 9.91 7.40 5.46
CA VAL A 149 10.03 8.76 4.93
C VAL A 149 11.06 8.78 3.82
N THR A 150 10.61 9.10 2.61
CA THR A 150 11.49 9.42 1.49
C THR A 150 11.55 10.94 1.37
N GLY A 151 12.63 11.56 1.83
CA GLY A 151 12.78 13.01 1.83
C GLY A 151 13.87 13.49 2.77
N GLU A 152 13.79 14.77 3.16
CA GLU A 152 14.78 15.39 4.03
C GLU A 152 14.67 14.86 5.47
N GLU A 153 15.79 14.69 6.15
CA GLU A 153 15.89 14.29 7.57
C GLU A 153 15.02 15.16 8.50
N LYS A 154 14.87 16.42 8.15
CA LYS A 154 13.99 17.37 8.85
C LYS A 154 12.54 16.89 8.93
N LEU A 155 12.03 16.24 7.90
CA LEU A 155 10.68 15.67 7.90
C LEU A 155 10.58 14.49 8.88
N CYS A 156 11.62 13.66 8.95
CA CYS A 156 11.70 12.56 9.93
C CYS A 156 11.62 13.08 11.37
N HIS A 157 12.39 14.11 11.69
CA HIS A 157 12.37 14.75 13.01
C HIS A 157 11.00 15.35 13.34
N TYR A 158 10.37 15.99 12.35
CA TYR A 158 9.05 16.58 12.53
C TYR A 158 7.97 15.54 12.81
N ILE A 159 7.98 14.42 12.08
CA ILE A 159 7.02 13.30 12.28
C ILE A 159 7.23 12.69 13.68
N SER A 160 8.47 12.45 14.09
CA SER A 160 8.78 11.93 15.42
C SER A 160 8.27 12.87 16.51
N TYR A 161 8.56 14.16 16.39
CA TYR A 161 8.08 15.18 17.31
C TYR A 161 6.54 15.20 17.41
N LEU A 162 5.84 15.18 16.29
CA LEU A 162 4.38 15.16 16.29
C LEU A 162 3.82 13.88 16.94
N GLY A 163 4.44 12.73 16.70
CA GLY A 163 4.05 11.48 17.34
C GLY A 163 4.14 11.55 18.86
N ASP A 164 5.24 12.10 19.38
CA ASP A 164 5.46 12.26 20.81
C ASP A 164 4.47 13.27 21.42
N GLU A 165 4.26 14.42 20.79
CA GLU A 165 3.32 15.46 21.25
C GLU A 165 1.87 14.96 21.28
N LEU A 166 1.48 14.11 20.34
CA LEU A 166 0.13 13.54 20.26
C LEU A 166 -0.06 12.29 21.13
N GLY A 167 1.01 11.82 21.78
CA GLY A 167 0.98 10.60 22.59
C GLY A 167 0.90 9.30 21.77
N PHE A 168 1.25 9.36 20.49
CA PHE A 168 1.34 8.22 19.57
C PHE A 168 2.77 8.09 19.04
N PRO A 169 3.71 7.52 19.83
CA PRO A 169 5.09 7.41 19.40
C PRO A 169 5.21 6.64 18.09
N VAL A 170 5.96 7.20 17.15
CA VAL A 170 6.13 6.69 15.79
C VAL A 170 7.58 6.23 15.61
N GLU A 171 7.78 5.01 15.13
CA GLU A 171 9.10 4.57 14.66
C GLU A 171 9.31 5.16 13.26
N VAL A 172 10.22 6.12 13.14
CA VAL A 172 10.51 6.77 11.85
C VAL A 172 11.71 6.09 11.19
N LYS A 173 11.55 5.70 9.93
CA LYS A 173 12.60 5.14 9.07
C LYS A 173 12.77 6.06 7.88
N GLN A 174 14.01 6.45 7.59
CA GLN A 174 14.36 7.18 6.40
C GLN A 174 14.85 6.21 5.32
N ASP A 175 14.31 6.30 4.11
CA ASP A 175 14.76 5.57 2.90
C ASP A 175 15.72 6.42 2.08
#